data_b68ee7dee4c21104b7cdabf51180cb30
#
_entry.id   b68ee7dee4c21104b7cdabf51180cb30
#
_cell.length_a   1.000
_cell.length_b   1.000
_cell.length_c   1.000
_cell.angle_alpha   90.00
_cell.angle_beta   90.00
_cell.angle_gamma   90.00
#
_symmetry.space_group_name_H-M   'P 1'
#
loop_
_entity.id
_entity.type
_entity.pdbx_description
1 polymer ?
#
loop_
_entity_poly.entity_id
_entity_poly.type
_entity_poly.pdbx_seq_one_letter_code
_entity_poly.pdbx_strand_id
1 'polypeptide(L)'
;MSNTTTARLLSAALLLSVSAAQAQDALLTKAKAYVVSATAPVTKCNGPTTGPKAAAGKSVIYISGDGNNGGITGVAAGVKEAAGVIGWTYRQIDGRGTVAGHSTAMGQAIALKPSAIVVGGFDAAEQADLITQADKAGIVVVAWHAGPQSGPIATPKIFTNVTTPIESTATAAAYYAIANSDGKAGVVVFTDSTARIAMAKANAMADIIKTCKTCTLLEIRNQAIAGAIPAMPQVTSSLLQKYGNKWNYSLAINDIYFDGMVPALSAAGIKPTGQLINISAGDGSISAYQRIRDGQYQDATIPEPLNLQGWQLVDEINRALAGQKPSNYSIPVHLVTKANINADGGDKNLFDPQNNYRAEYRKIWGK
;
A
#
# COMPACT_ATOMS: atom_id res chain seq x y z
N MET A 1 -48.99 32.27 26.10
CA MET A 1 -48.10 32.29 24.93
C MET A 1 -46.89 31.39 25.19
N SER A 2 -47.05 30.06 25.18
CA SER A 2 -45.90 29.15 25.52
C SER A 2 -45.87 27.81 24.77
N ASN A 3 -46.78 27.51 23.81
CA ASN A 3 -46.82 26.18 23.18
C ASN A 3 -46.28 26.12 21.74
N THR A 4 -45.90 27.24 21.13
CA THR A 4 -45.43 27.24 19.73
C THR A 4 -43.92 27.10 19.57
N THR A 5 -43.12 27.39 20.62
CA THR A 5 -41.63 27.29 20.55
C THR A 5 -41.15 25.86 20.71
N THR A 6 -41.80 25.03 21.56
CA THR A 6 -41.45 23.66 21.84
C THR A 6 -41.70 22.72 20.62
N ALA A 7 -42.82 22.98 19.89
CA ALA A 7 -43.16 22.21 18.69
C ALA A 7 -42.18 22.42 17.53
N ARG A 8 -41.64 23.65 17.37
CA ARG A 8 -40.64 23.95 16.32
C ARG A 8 -39.27 23.32 16.59
N LEU A 9 -38.86 23.24 17.86
CA LEU A 9 -37.61 22.59 18.25
C LEU A 9 -37.65 21.08 18.06
N LEU A 10 -38.77 20.42 18.35
CA LEU A 10 -38.97 18.97 18.12
C LEU A 10 -39.01 18.63 16.63
N SER A 11 -39.66 19.46 15.80
CA SER A 11 -39.71 19.21 14.35
C SER A 11 -38.34 19.42 13.67
N ALA A 12 -37.54 20.41 14.13
CA ALA A 12 -36.19 20.60 13.60
C ALA A 12 -35.22 19.45 14.01
N ALA A 13 -35.34 18.94 15.24
CA ALA A 13 -34.56 17.80 15.69
C ALA A 13 -34.91 16.50 14.95
N LEU A 14 -36.17 16.29 14.61
CA LEU A 14 -36.64 15.15 13.84
C LEU A 14 -36.13 15.18 12.39
N LEU A 15 -36.17 16.34 11.74
CA LEU A 15 -35.66 16.53 10.38
C LEU A 15 -34.16 16.37 10.30
N LEU A 16 -33.39 16.80 11.30
CA LEU A 16 -31.94 16.60 11.38
C LEU A 16 -31.56 15.12 11.61
N SER A 17 -32.34 14.39 12.39
CA SER A 17 -32.10 12.95 12.63
C SER A 17 -32.41 12.08 11.40
N VAL A 18 -33.45 12.39 10.63
CA VAL A 18 -33.79 11.71 9.39
C VAL A 18 -32.72 11.96 8.31
N SER A 19 -32.22 13.18 8.19
CA SER A 19 -31.13 13.50 7.24
C SER A 19 -29.81 12.81 7.59
N ALA A 20 -29.49 12.67 8.87
CA ALA A 20 -28.28 11.98 9.31
C ALA A 20 -28.36 10.45 9.09
N ALA A 21 -29.51 9.85 9.32
CA ALA A 21 -29.75 8.42 9.04
C ALA A 21 -29.65 8.13 7.52
N GLN A 22 -30.27 8.97 6.68
CA GLN A 22 -30.18 8.83 5.22
C GLN A 22 -28.74 8.99 4.71
N ALA A 23 -27.96 9.91 5.26
CA ALA A 23 -26.53 10.08 4.90
C ALA A 23 -25.70 8.86 5.31
N GLN A 24 -25.97 8.25 6.47
CA GLN A 24 -25.31 7.02 6.91
C GLN A 24 -25.65 5.83 6.01
N ASP A 25 -26.93 5.66 5.64
CA ASP A 25 -27.37 4.61 4.73
C ASP A 25 -26.78 4.76 3.33
N ALA A 26 -26.67 6.01 2.85
CA ALA A 26 -26.00 6.31 1.59
C ALA A 26 -24.52 5.96 1.60
N LEU A 27 -23.81 6.28 2.71
CA LEU A 27 -22.40 5.91 2.89
C LEU A 27 -22.22 4.38 2.91
N LEU A 28 -23.05 3.67 3.66
CA LEU A 28 -23.00 2.21 3.76
C LEU A 28 -23.25 1.57 2.40
N THR A 29 -24.26 2.03 1.67
CA THR A 29 -24.56 1.58 0.30
C THR A 29 -23.37 1.81 -0.64
N LYS A 30 -22.79 3.00 -0.58
CA LYS A 30 -21.58 3.34 -1.37
C LYS A 30 -20.40 2.44 -1.01
N ALA A 31 -20.17 2.19 0.28
CA ALA A 31 -19.07 1.34 0.74
C ALA A 31 -19.26 -0.11 0.27
N LYS A 32 -20.47 -0.68 0.37
CA LYS A 32 -20.79 -2.02 -0.13
C LYS A 32 -20.60 -2.13 -1.65
N ALA A 33 -21.09 -1.16 -2.42
CA ALA A 33 -20.91 -1.12 -3.87
C ALA A 33 -19.41 -1.01 -4.27
N TYR A 34 -18.65 -0.21 -3.54
CA TYR A 34 -17.21 -0.08 -3.77
C TYR A 34 -16.47 -1.40 -3.52
N VAL A 35 -16.77 -2.12 -2.42
CA VAL A 35 -16.17 -3.43 -2.12
C VAL A 35 -16.41 -4.41 -3.26
N VAL A 36 -17.64 -4.50 -3.78
CA VAL A 36 -17.98 -5.35 -4.94
C VAL A 36 -17.13 -4.98 -6.16
N SER A 37 -16.99 -3.69 -6.45
CA SER A 37 -16.16 -3.21 -7.57
C SER A 37 -14.67 -3.49 -7.36
N ALA A 38 -14.15 -3.28 -6.14
CA ALA A 38 -12.73 -3.44 -5.83
C ALA A 38 -12.27 -4.91 -5.77
N THR A 39 -13.19 -5.86 -5.58
CA THR A 39 -12.93 -7.30 -5.61
C THR A 39 -13.14 -7.93 -6.99
N ALA A 40 -13.56 -7.15 -7.99
CA ALA A 40 -13.80 -7.65 -9.35
C ALA A 40 -12.46 -8.01 -10.05
N PRO A 41 -12.41 -9.07 -10.87
CA PRO A 41 -11.19 -9.50 -11.55
C PRO A 41 -10.53 -8.43 -12.40
N VAL A 42 -9.21 -8.29 -12.31
CA VAL A 42 -8.41 -7.36 -13.13
C VAL A 42 -7.95 -8.06 -14.40
N THR A 43 -8.74 -7.97 -15.47
CA THR A 43 -8.50 -8.71 -16.72
C THR A 43 -7.95 -7.86 -17.87
N LYS A 44 -7.91 -6.53 -17.72
CA LYS A 44 -7.42 -5.62 -18.76
C LYS A 44 -6.15 -4.90 -18.31
N CYS A 45 -5.14 -4.90 -19.17
CA CYS A 45 -3.98 -4.04 -19.01
C CYS A 45 -4.36 -2.62 -19.45
N ASN A 46 -4.36 -1.69 -18.49
CA ASN A 46 -4.58 -0.25 -18.75
C ASN A 46 -3.24 0.52 -18.73
N GLY A 47 -2.12 -0.19 -18.83
CA GLY A 47 -0.78 0.37 -18.84
C GLY A 47 -0.40 1.03 -20.18
N PRO A 48 0.86 1.47 -20.31
CA PRO A 48 1.34 2.08 -21.54
C PRO A 48 1.28 1.07 -22.70
N THR A 49 0.90 1.57 -23.87
CA THR A 49 0.87 0.81 -25.15
C THR A 49 2.00 1.19 -26.08
N THR A 50 2.74 2.24 -25.77
CA THR A 50 3.88 2.79 -26.54
C THR A 50 5.03 3.17 -25.62
N GLY A 51 6.24 3.09 -26.13
CA GLY A 51 7.45 3.46 -25.41
C GLY A 51 8.70 3.19 -26.24
N PRO A 52 9.89 3.43 -25.68
CA PRO A 52 11.14 3.23 -26.40
C PRO A 52 11.48 1.73 -26.48
N LYS A 53 12.12 1.35 -27.58
CA LYS A 53 12.76 0.02 -27.67
C LYS A 53 13.78 -0.16 -26.57
N ALA A 54 14.05 -1.39 -26.21
CA ALA A 54 14.99 -1.75 -25.14
C ALA A 54 16.38 -1.15 -25.39
N ALA A 55 16.87 -0.32 -24.47
CA ALA A 55 18.24 0.16 -24.50
C ALA A 55 19.20 -1.00 -24.17
N ALA A 56 20.22 -1.22 -24.99
CA ALA A 56 21.18 -2.32 -24.80
C ALA A 56 22.25 -2.00 -23.73
N GLY A 57 22.79 -3.04 -23.08
CA GLY A 57 23.97 -2.95 -22.21
C GLY A 57 23.77 -2.08 -20.95
N LYS A 58 22.57 -2.02 -20.41
CA LYS A 58 22.25 -1.23 -19.21
C LYS A 58 22.32 -2.08 -17.94
N SER A 59 22.43 -1.37 -16.81
CA SER A 59 22.45 -1.99 -15.48
C SER A 59 21.52 -1.24 -14.54
N VAL A 60 20.85 -1.99 -13.66
CA VAL A 60 19.98 -1.43 -12.62
C VAL A 60 20.36 -1.99 -11.25
N ILE A 61 20.45 -1.10 -10.26
CA ILE A 61 20.60 -1.46 -8.86
C ILE A 61 19.29 -1.11 -8.14
N TYR A 62 18.68 -2.13 -7.50
CA TYR A 62 17.55 -1.95 -6.61
C TYR A 62 18.04 -1.84 -5.18
N ILE A 63 17.72 -0.75 -4.49
CA ILE A 63 18.00 -0.58 -3.08
C ILE A 63 16.73 -0.93 -2.32
N SER A 64 16.73 -2.06 -1.61
CA SER A 64 15.65 -2.42 -0.70
C SER A 64 15.73 -1.55 0.54
N GLY A 65 14.69 -0.82 0.89
CA GLY A 65 14.62 -0.10 2.16
C GLY A 65 14.76 -1.06 3.35
N ASP A 66 14.02 -2.17 3.32
CA ASP A 66 14.13 -3.25 4.30
C ASP A 66 13.95 -4.61 3.58
N GLY A 67 14.96 -5.46 3.64
CA GLY A 67 14.93 -6.80 3.06
C GLY A 67 13.96 -7.78 3.74
N ASN A 68 13.43 -7.44 4.91
CA ASN A 68 12.41 -8.23 5.61
C ASN A 68 10.97 -7.84 5.21
N ASN A 69 10.79 -6.74 4.49
CA ASN A 69 9.47 -6.30 4.05
C ASN A 69 9.06 -7.02 2.75
N GLY A 70 7.94 -7.76 2.79
CA GLY A 70 7.44 -8.56 1.67
C GLY A 70 7.03 -7.74 0.45
N GLY A 71 6.53 -6.52 0.63
CA GLY A 71 6.20 -5.60 -0.47
C GLY A 71 7.47 -5.15 -1.20
N ILE A 72 8.48 -4.69 -0.46
CA ILE A 72 9.76 -4.23 -1.00
C ILE A 72 10.47 -5.35 -1.79
N THR A 73 10.51 -6.56 -1.22
CA THR A 73 11.16 -7.72 -1.86
C THR A 73 10.36 -8.24 -3.06
N GLY A 74 9.03 -8.11 -3.03
CA GLY A 74 8.16 -8.46 -4.15
C GLY A 74 8.40 -7.55 -5.36
N VAL A 75 8.51 -6.23 -5.17
CA VAL A 75 8.86 -5.30 -6.26
C VAL A 75 10.28 -5.56 -6.77
N ALA A 76 11.24 -5.84 -5.88
CA ALA A 76 12.60 -6.22 -6.26
C ALA A 76 12.62 -7.44 -7.19
N ALA A 77 11.80 -8.45 -6.90
CA ALA A 77 11.63 -9.63 -7.76
C ALA A 77 11.07 -9.27 -9.15
N GLY A 78 10.07 -8.38 -9.20
CA GLY A 78 9.52 -7.86 -10.44
C GLY A 78 10.53 -7.07 -11.27
N VAL A 79 11.34 -6.21 -10.63
CA VAL A 79 12.45 -5.50 -11.30
C VAL A 79 13.48 -6.47 -11.85
N LYS A 80 13.85 -7.50 -11.08
CA LYS A 80 14.78 -8.55 -11.52
C LYS A 80 14.26 -9.30 -12.75
N GLU A 81 12.99 -9.70 -12.73
CA GLU A 81 12.33 -10.38 -13.86
C GLU A 81 12.36 -9.51 -15.11
N ALA A 82 11.89 -8.26 -14.99
CA ALA A 82 11.83 -7.31 -16.11
C ALA A 82 13.22 -6.95 -16.66
N ALA A 83 14.21 -6.76 -15.78
CA ALA A 83 15.60 -6.50 -16.17
C ALA A 83 16.18 -7.67 -16.98
N GLY A 84 15.90 -8.92 -16.59
CA GLY A 84 16.28 -10.10 -17.36
C GLY A 84 15.64 -10.12 -18.76
N VAL A 85 14.36 -9.77 -18.86
CA VAL A 85 13.62 -9.73 -20.14
C VAL A 85 14.15 -8.64 -21.07
N ILE A 86 14.40 -7.44 -20.54
CA ILE A 86 14.90 -6.31 -21.34
C ILE A 86 16.40 -6.48 -21.73
N GLY A 87 17.11 -7.42 -21.05
CA GLY A 87 18.53 -7.73 -21.30
C GLY A 87 19.48 -6.87 -20.49
N TRP A 88 19.11 -6.46 -19.28
CA TRP A 88 19.93 -5.64 -18.38
C TRP A 88 20.53 -6.48 -17.24
N THR A 89 21.65 -6.02 -16.70
CA THR A 89 22.18 -6.57 -15.45
C THR A 89 21.43 -6.00 -14.26
N TYR A 90 21.15 -6.87 -13.27
CA TYR A 90 20.44 -6.53 -12.04
C TYR A 90 21.30 -6.80 -10.82
N ARG A 91 21.26 -5.90 -9.85
CA ARG A 91 21.84 -6.10 -8.51
C ARG A 91 20.88 -5.53 -7.47
N GLN A 92 20.81 -6.16 -6.30
CA GLN A 92 20.08 -5.68 -5.13
C GLN A 92 21.05 -5.38 -4.00
N ILE A 93 20.77 -4.29 -3.25
CA ILE A 93 21.49 -3.90 -2.04
C ILE A 93 20.43 -3.65 -0.96
N ASP A 94 20.64 -4.23 0.23
CA ASP A 94 19.71 -4.08 1.35
C ASP A 94 20.09 -2.88 2.23
N GLY A 95 19.14 -1.99 2.47
CA GLY A 95 19.26 -0.83 3.36
C GLY A 95 18.93 -1.12 4.81
N ARG A 96 18.52 -2.36 5.15
CA ARG A 96 18.33 -2.86 6.52
C ARG A 96 17.34 -2.06 7.39
N GLY A 97 16.36 -1.39 6.79
CA GLY A 97 15.29 -0.69 7.50
C GLY A 97 15.73 0.54 8.28
N THR A 98 16.92 1.11 8.01
CA THR A 98 17.45 2.28 8.74
C THR A 98 17.97 3.36 7.80
N VAL A 99 17.83 4.62 8.19
CA VAL A 99 18.37 5.77 7.42
C VAL A 99 19.87 5.63 7.14
N ALA A 100 20.65 5.18 8.12
CA ALA A 100 22.10 4.95 7.95
C ALA A 100 22.39 3.80 6.97
N GLY A 101 21.58 2.74 7.03
CA GLY A 101 21.65 1.62 6.08
C GLY A 101 21.29 2.05 4.66
N HIS A 102 20.24 2.86 4.49
CA HIS A 102 19.87 3.47 3.20
C HIS A 102 20.99 4.32 2.65
N SER A 103 21.64 5.16 3.48
CA SER A 103 22.78 5.99 3.08
C SER A 103 23.96 5.13 2.62
N THR A 104 24.27 4.07 3.35
CA THR A 104 25.34 3.13 2.98
C THR A 104 25.03 2.44 1.65
N ALA A 105 23.81 1.94 1.46
CA ALA A 105 23.37 1.28 0.23
C ALA A 105 23.39 2.24 -0.98
N MET A 106 22.92 3.48 -0.81
CA MET A 106 22.98 4.53 -1.84
C MET A 106 24.42 4.84 -2.24
N GLY A 107 25.34 5.05 -1.26
CA GLY A 107 26.75 5.30 -1.54
C GLY A 107 27.40 4.14 -2.31
N GLN A 108 27.12 2.89 -1.92
CA GLN A 108 27.60 1.70 -2.64
C GLN A 108 27.05 1.62 -4.07
N ALA A 109 25.75 1.91 -4.26
CA ALA A 109 25.12 1.90 -5.56
C ALA A 109 25.74 2.97 -6.50
N ILE A 110 25.97 4.19 -6.01
CA ILE A 110 26.59 5.27 -6.79
C ILE A 110 28.03 4.91 -7.19
N ALA A 111 28.82 4.33 -6.26
CA ALA A 111 30.19 3.91 -6.53
C ALA A 111 30.30 2.87 -7.65
N LEU A 112 29.27 2.03 -7.83
CA LEU A 112 29.18 1.02 -8.89
C LEU A 112 28.80 1.59 -10.25
N LYS A 113 28.42 2.88 -10.33
CA LYS A 113 28.08 3.62 -11.55
C LYS A 113 27.07 2.85 -12.45
N PRO A 114 25.91 2.41 -11.94
CA PRO A 114 24.90 1.76 -12.76
C PRO A 114 24.26 2.75 -13.73
N SER A 115 23.51 2.23 -14.73
CA SER A 115 22.69 3.08 -15.59
C SER A 115 21.52 3.70 -14.80
N ALA A 116 21.00 2.95 -13.81
CA ALA A 116 19.92 3.42 -12.96
C ALA A 116 19.94 2.83 -11.56
N ILE A 117 19.36 3.58 -10.62
CA ILE A 117 19.08 3.15 -9.24
C ILE A 117 17.57 3.20 -9.02
N VAL A 118 17.01 2.14 -8.41
CA VAL A 118 15.66 2.11 -7.88
C VAL A 118 15.71 2.29 -6.37
N VAL A 119 15.08 3.35 -5.87
CA VAL A 119 14.84 3.59 -4.44
C VAL A 119 13.58 2.81 -4.06
N GLY A 120 13.72 1.72 -3.33
CA GLY A 120 12.65 0.78 -3.04
C GLY A 120 12.17 0.82 -1.59
N GLY A 121 11.08 1.57 -1.31
CA GLY A 121 10.36 1.50 -0.05
C GLY A 121 10.93 2.33 1.10
N PHE A 122 11.64 3.41 0.82
CA PHE A 122 12.04 4.42 1.81
C PHE A 122 11.89 5.84 1.27
N ASP A 123 11.70 6.81 2.18
CA ASP A 123 11.42 8.19 1.77
C ASP A 123 12.62 8.83 1.08
N ALA A 124 12.40 9.37 -0.12
CA ALA A 124 13.44 10.04 -0.91
C ALA A 124 14.07 11.24 -0.16
N ALA A 125 13.31 11.92 0.69
CA ALA A 125 13.82 13.06 1.46
C ALA A 125 14.93 12.67 2.44
N GLU A 126 14.94 11.43 2.93
CA GLU A 126 16.00 10.93 3.83
C GLU A 126 17.36 10.86 3.14
N GLN A 127 17.39 10.71 1.83
CA GLN A 127 18.59 10.49 1.02
C GLN A 127 18.76 11.57 -0.06
N ALA A 128 18.22 12.77 0.16
CA ALA A 128 18.18 13.85 -0.83
C ALA A 128 19.56 14.18 -1.42
N ASP A 129 20.59 14.24 -0.58
CA ASP A 129 21.96 14.58 -1.01
C ASP A 129 22.55 13.46 -1.88
N LEU A 130 22.35 12.19 -1.51
CA LEU A 130 22.86 11.05 -2.29
C LEU A 130 22.09 10.87 -3.59
N ILE A 131 20.78 11.10 -3.61
CA ILE A 131 19.99 11.11 -4.85
C ILE A 131 20.46 12.24 -5.77
N THR A 132 20.76 13.43 -5.23
CA THR A 132 21.33 14.54 -5.99
C THR A 132 22.73 14.20 -6.53
N GLN A 133 23.54 13.48 -5.76
CA GLN A 133 24.85 12.98 -6.21
C GLN A 133 24.71 11.97 -7.36
N ALA A 134 23.74 11.05 -7.27
CA ALA A 134 23.44 10.11 -8.36
C ALA A 134 23.03 10.82 -9.65
N ASP A 135 22.13 11.81 -9.56
CA ASP A 135 21.71 12.63 -10.73
C ASP A 135 22.89 13.38 -11.37
N LYS A 136 23.75 14.00 -10.55
CA LYS A 136 24.98 14.66 -11.05
C LYS A 136 25.96 13.69 -11.71
N ALA A 137 25.97 12.43 -11.28
CA ALA A 137 26.76 11.36 -11.91
C ALA A 137 26.13 10.78 -13.19
N GLY A 138 24.99 11.31 -13.64
CA GLY A 138 24.25 10.82 -14.80
C GLY A 138 23.51 9.50 -14.58
N ILE A 139 23.31 9.10 -13.34
CA ILE A 139 22.56 7.88 -12.98
C ILE A 139 21.07 8.22 -12.90
N VAL A 140 20.24 7.51 -13.66
CA VAL A 140 18.78 7.66 -13.56
C VAL A 140 18.29 7.14 -12.21
N VAL A 141 17.50 7.94 -11.49
CA VAL A 141 16.85 7.49 -10.26
C VAL A 141 15.35 7.40 -10.49
N VAL A 142 14.79 6.22 -10.26
CA VAL A 142 13.34 5.96 -10.14
C VAL A 142 13.05 5.43 -8.74
N ALA A 143 11.79 5.46 -8.33
CA ALA A 143 11.45 5.05 -6.98
C ALA A 143 10.14 4.27 -6.91
N TRP A 144 10.02 3.48 -5.85
CA TRP A 144 8.79 2.84 -5.40
C TRP A 144 8.54 3.24 -3.94
N HIS A 145 7.35 3.81 -3.66
CA HIS A 145 6.94 4.27 -2.31
C HIS A 145 7.92 5.28 -1.66
N ALA A 146 8.63 6.08 -2.45
CA ALA A 146 9.59 7.06 -1.91
C ALA A 146 8.97 8.43 -1.60
N GLY A 147 7.66 8.51 -1.57
CA GLY A 147 6.88 9.70 -1.22
C GLY A 147 5.39 9.45 -1.43
N PRO A 148 4.53 10.36 -0.93
CA PRO A 148 3.08 10.15 -0.91
C PRO A 148 2.40 10.24 -2.28
N GLN A 149 3.07 10.80 -3.28
CA GLN A 149 2.49 11.02 -4.61
C GLN A 149 3.20 10.19 -5.66
N SER A 150 2.43 9.66 -6.62
CA SER A 150 2.98 9.04 -7.83
C SER A 150 3.51 10.08 -8.80
N GLY A 151 4.44 9.66 -9.68
CA GLY A 151 5.00 10.51 -10.71
C GLY A 151 6.34 11.14 -10.35
N PRO A 152 6.80 12.16 -11.11
CA PRO A 152 8.09 12.80 -10.90
C PRO A 152 8.20 13.51 -9.55
N ILE A 153 9.39 13.40 -8.91
CA ILE A 153 9.75 14.21 -7.76
C ILE A 153 10.84 15.19 -8.21
N ALA A 154 10.61 16.49 -7.98
CA ALA A 154 11.55 17.52 -8.43
C ALA A 154 12.75 17.67 -7.51
N THR A 155 12.56 17.51 -6.18
CA THR A 155 13.61 17.69 -5.18
C THR A 155 13.46 16.68 -4.04
N PRO A 156 14.42 15.74 -3.90
CA PRO A 156 15.50 15.44 -4.83
C PRO A 156 14.95 14.91 -6.17
N LYS A 157 15.72 15.02 -7.26
CA LYS A 157 15.25 14.65 -8.58
C LYS A 157 15.12 13.13 -8.73
N ILE A 158 13.87 12.67 -8.84
CA ILE A 158 13.51 11.30 -9.17
C ILE A 158 12.65 11.34 -10.43
N PHE A 159 13.02 10.54 -11.44
CA PHE A 159 12.33 10.52 -12.71
C PHE A 159 10.83 10.18 -12.56
N THR A 160 10.54 9.18 -11.75
CA THR A 160 9.17 8.86 -11.33
C THR A 160 9.17 8.03 -10.05
N ASN A 161 8.15 8.23 -9.22
CA ASN A 161 7.81 7.42 -8.05
C ASN A 161 6.59 6.56 -8.41
N VAL A 162 6.77 5.26 -8.48
CA VAL A 162 5.69 4.30 -8.71
C VAL A 162 5.03 4.01 -7.36
N THR A 163 3.76 4.27 -7.26
CA THR A 163 2.94 3.98 -6.06
C THR A 163 1.47 3.95 -6.46
N THR A 164 0.68 3.16 -5.76
CA THR A 164 -0.78 3.19 -5.89
C THR A 164 -1.33 4.45 -5.22
N PRO A 165 -2.37 5.10 -5.78
CA PRO A 165 -2.93 6.31 -5.19
C PRO A 165 -3.40 6.08 -3.76
N ILE A 166 -2.91 6.89 -2.83
CA ILE A 166 -3.16 6.77 -1.38
C ILE A 166 -4.67 6.82 -1.08
N GLU A 167 -5.37 7.76 -1.67
CA GLU A 167 -6.80 7.95 -1.47
C GLU A 167 -7.61 6.72 -1.89
N SER A 168 -7.22 6.08 -2.98
CA SER A 168 -7.88 4.87 -3.48
C SER A 168 -7.63 3.68 -2.56
N THR A 169 -6.37 3.50 -2.11
CA THR A 169 -5.97 2.43 -1.20
C THR A 169 -6.65 2.59 0.17
N ALA A 170 -6.63 3.81 0.70
CA ALA A 170 -7.30 4.14 1.97
C ALA A 170 -8.81 3.95 1.89
N THR A 171 -9.42 4.34 0.75
CA THR A 171 -10.86 4.15 0.51
C THR A 171 -11.22 2.67 0.51
N ALA A 172 -10.44 1.83 -0.14
CA ALA A 172 -10.69 0.39 -0.19
C ALA A 172 -10.68 -0.23 1.22
N ALA A 173 -9.66 0.07 2.03
CA ALA A 173 -9.55 -0.44 3.39
C ALA A 173 -10.67 0.07 4.32
N ALA A 174 -10.92 1.38 4.33
CA ALA A 174 -11.93 1.98 5.19
C ALA A 174 -13.35 1.58 4.78
N TYR A 175 -13.64 1.52 3.47
CA TYR A 175 -14.97 1.08 3.00
C TYR A 175 -15.21 -0.40 3.24
N TYR A 176 -14.17 -1.24 3.18
CA TYR A 176 -14.32 -2.63 3.61
C TYR A 176 -14.71 -2.71 5.10
N ALA A 177 -14.06 -1.96 5.97
CA ALA A 177 -14.40 -1.92 7.40
C ALA A 177 -15.83 -1.42 7.63
N ILE A 178 -16.25 -0.32 6.97
CA ILE A 178 -17.59 0.24 7.07
C ILE A 178 -18.64 -0.76 6.55
N ALA A 179 -18.41 -1.37 5.39
CA ALA A 179 -19.33 -2.31 4.76
C ALA A 179 -19.48 -3.60 5.57
N ASN A 180 -18.35 -4.18 6.02
CA ASN A 180 -18.33 -5.44 6.75
C ASN A 180 -18.90 -5.32 8.17
N SER A 181 -18.80 -4.14 8.80
CA SER A 181 -19.34 -3.87 10.14
C SER A 181 -20.80 -3.37 10.12
N ASP A 182 -21.42 -3.23 8.94
CA ASP A 182 -22.69 -2.51 8.79
C ASP A 182 -22.65 -1.12 9.46
N GLY A 183 -21.49 -0.43 9.33
CA GLY A 183 -21.27 0.91 9.85
C GLY A 183 -21.05 0.97 11.37
N LYS A 184 -20.56 -0.10 12.00
CA LYS A 184 -20.36 -0.18 13.48
C LYS A 184 -18.91 -0.51 13.85
N ALA A 185 -17.95 -0.15 13.00
CA ALA A 185 -16.54 -0.43 13.25
C ALA A 185 -15.95 0.44 14.37
N GLY A 186 -15.29 -0.20 15.34
CA GLY A 186 -14.38 0.43 16.30
C GLY A 186 -12.94 0.20 15.85
N VAL A 187 -12.28 1.24 15.32
CA VAL A 187 -11.10 1.12 14.48
C VAL A 187 -9.84 1.62 15.16
N VAL A 188 -8.78 0.79 15.16
CA VAL A 188 -7.40 1.24 15.38
C VAL A 188 -6.70 1.26 14.01
N VAL A 189 -6.00 2.35 13.70
CA VAL A 189 -5.20 2.49 12.49
C VAL A 189 -3.72 2.38 12.84
N PHE A 190 -2.99 1.43 12.23
CA PHE A 190 -1.55 1.28 12.43
C PHE A 190 -0.77 2.01 11.33
N THR A 191 0.29 2.74 11.74
CA THR A 191 1.12 3.55 10.85
C THR A 191 2.57 3.60 11.28
N ASP A 192 3.42 4.09 10.39
CA ASP A 192 4.83 4.42 10.65
C ASP A 192 5.05 5.92 10.42
N SER A 193 5.35 6.67 11.49
CA SER A 193 5.58 8.11 11.41
C SER A 193 6.91 8.50 10.77
N THR A 194 7.80 7.55 10.52
CA THR A 194 9.08 7.81 9.84
C THR A 194 8.91 7.94 8.33
N ALA A 195 7.81 7.41 7.76
CA ALA A 195 7.52 7.46 6.33
C ALA A 195 6.31 8.36 6.02
N ARG A 196 6.51 9.40 5.19
CA ARG A 196 5.43 10.33 4.81
C ARG A 196 4.26 9.65 4.11
N ILE A 197 4.53 8.66 3.26
CA ILE A 197 3.48 7.88 2.59
C ILE A 197 2.62 7.10 3.59
N ALA A 198 3.23 6.51 4.62
CA ALA A 198 2.54 5.77 5.66
C ALA A 198 1.58 6.67 6.45
N MET A 199 2.07 7.84 6.88
CA MET A 199 1.23 8.83 7.58
C MET A 199 0.07 9.34 6.71
N ALA A 200 0.32 9.63 5.44
CA ALA A 200 -0.71 10.07 4.51
C ALA A 200 -1.79 9.00 4.33
N LYS A 201 -1.40 7.73 4.16
CA LYS A 201 -2.29 6.58 4.04
C LYS A 201 -3.14 6.38 5.30
N ALA A 202 -2.51 6.43 6.49
CA ALA A 202 -3.22 6.29 7.76
C ALA A 202 -4.21 7.42 8.03
N ASN A 203 -3.84 8.66 7.77
CA ASN A 203 -4.71 9.82 7.93
C ASN A 203 -5.91 9.72 6.97
N ALA A 204 -5.70 9.36 5.71
CA ALA A 204 -6.79 9.17 4.74
C ALA A 204 -7.78 8.08 5.19
N MET A 205 -7.29 6.93 5.69
CA MET A 205 -8.15 5.88 6.26
C MET A 205 -8.95 6.40 7.45
N ALA A 206 -8.28 7.08 8.39
CA ALA A 206 -8.91 7.64 9.59
C ALA A 206 -9.98 8.68 9.26
N ASP A 207 -9.73 9.55 8.29
CA ASP A 207 -10.69 10.58 7.88
C ASP A 207 -11.93 9.96 7.22
N ILE A 208 -11.78 8.89 6.42
CA ILE A 208 -12.93 8.17 5.88
C ILE A 208 -13.74 7.52 7.01
N ILE A 209 -13.10 6.86 7.99
CA ILE A 209 -13.80 6.27 9.14
C ILE A 209 -14.60 7.32 9.92
N LYS A 210 -14.07 8.54 10.10
CA LYS A 210 -14.78 9.65 10.77
C LYS A 210 -16.04 10.09 10.02
N THR A 211 -16.15 9.85 8.71
CA THR A 211 -17.39 10.14 7.95
C THR A 211 -18.54 9.22 8.32
N CYS A 212 -18.24 8.02 8.82
CA CYS A 212 -19.21 7.04 9.31
C CYS A 212 -19.64 7.42 10.72
N LYS A 213 -20.84 7.95 10.88
CA LYS A 213 -21.35 8.51 12.16
C LYS A 213 -21.51 7.48 13.28
N THR A 214 -21.67 6.21 12.92
CA THR A 214 -21.84 5.10 13.86
C THR A 214 -20.58 4.26 14.03
N CYS A 215 -19.51 4.56 13.29
CA CYS A 215 -18.17 4.02 13.52
C CYS A 215 -17.42 4.85 14.57
N THR A 216 -16.39 4.27 15.16
CA THR A 216 -15.51 4.97 16.11
C THR A 216 -14.06 4.80 15.69
N LEU A 217 -13.35 5.88 15.40
CA LEU A 217 -11.90 5.88 15.34
C LEU A 217 -11.36 5.90 16.77
N LEU A 218 -10.74 4.80 17.21
CA LEU A 218 -10.22 4.65 18.58
C LEU A 218 -8.88 5.34 18.72
N GLU A 219 -7.92 5.04 17.84
CA GLU A 219 -6.64 5.75 17.74
C GLU A 219 -5.92 5.49 16.41
N ILE A 220 -4.98 6.36 16.08
CA ILE A 220 -3.91 6.09 15.11
C ILE A 220 -2.69 5.68 15.91
N ARG A 221 -2.29 4.40 15.78
CA ARG A 221 -1.16 3.83 16.51
C ARG A 221 0.11 3.89 15.68
N ASN A 222 1.07 4.68 16.12
CA ASN A 222 2.40 4.68 15.52
C ASN A 222 3.22 3.49 16.00
N GLN A 223 3.74 2.72 15.05
CA GLN A 223 4.73 1.66 15.25
C GLN A 223 5.59 1.58 13.99
N ALA A 224 6.88 1.82 14.10
CA ALA A 224 7.78 1.74 12.95
C ALA A 224 7.71 0.35 12.29
N ILE A 225 7.66 0.29 10.96
CA ILE A 225 7.68 -0.96 10.18
C ILE A 225 8.94 -1.76 10.52
N ALA A 226 10.10 -1.08 10.55
CA ALA A 226 11.32 -1.67 11.06
C ALA A 226 11.14 -2.05 12.53
N GLY A 227 11.20 -3.34 12.85
CA GLY A 227 10.96 -3.85 14.20
C GLY A 227 9.48 -4.03 14.58
N ALA A 228 8.53 -3.93 13.65
CA ALA A 228 7.11 -4.14 13.94
C ALA A 228 6.85 -5.56 14.48
N ILE A 229 7.38 -6.59 13.83
CA ILE A 229 7.14 -7.98 14.23
C ILE A 229 7.42 -8.22 15.72
N PRO A 230 8.60 -7.89 16.28
CA PRO A 230 8.87 -8.12 17.70
C PRO A 230 8.11 -7.16 18.64
N ALA A 231 7.69 -5.98 18.17
CA ALA A 231 6.98 -5.00 19.01
C ALA A 231 5.48 -5.27 19.11
N MET A 232 4.86 -5.80 18.04
CA MET A 232 3.41 -5.93 17.95
C MET A 232 2.75 -6.81 19.01
N PRO A 233 3.35 -7.88 19.58
CA PRO A 233 2.71 -8.61 20.65
C PRO A 233 2.39 -7.74 21.87
N GLN A 234 3.32 -6.89 22.31
CA GLN A 234 3.10 -5.97 23.44
C GLN A 234 2.10 -4.86 23.07
N VAL A 235 2.20 -4.29 21.86
CA VAL A 235 1.25 -3.27 21.35
C VAL A 235 -0.16 -3.84 21.34
N THR A 236 -0.35 -5.04 20.82
CA THR A 236 -1.65 -5.73 20.75
C THR A 236 -2.23 -5.96 22.14
N SER A 237 -1.45 -6.48 23.07
CA SER A 237 -1.90 -6.71 24.45
C SER A 237 -2.34 -5.41 25.14
N SER A 238 -1.60 -4.31 24.94
CA SER A 238 -1.95 -3.00 25.48
C SER A 238 -3.26 -2.46 24.88
N LEU A 239 -3.49 -2.65 23.57
CA LEU A 239 -4.71 -2.21 22.89
C LEU A 239 -5.94 -3.04 23.34
N LEU A 240 -5.78 -4.36 23.52
CA LEU A 240 -6.83 -5.22 24.04
C LEU A 240 -7.21 -4.81 25.47
N GLN A 241 -6.23 -4.50 26.33
CA GLN A 241 -6.49 -4.00 27.68
C GLN A 241 -7.20 -2.64 27.65
N LYS A 242 -6.81 -1.73 26.76
CA LYS A 242 -7.34 -0.37 26.69
C LYS A 242 -8.76 -0.31 26.13
N TYR A 243 -9.05 -1.08 25.09
CA TYR A 243 -10.29 -0.94 24.34
C TYR A 243 -11.24 -2.14 24.46
N GLY A 244 -10.73 -3.33 24.81
CA GLY A 244 -11.53 -4.54 24.86
C GLY A 244 -12.33 -4.77 23.58
N ASN A 245 -13.59 -5.11 23.73
CA ASN A 245 -14.51 -5.39 22.58
C ASN A 245 -14.87 -4.14 21.75
N LYS A 246 -14.47 -2.93 22.17
CA LYS A 246 -14.64 -1.72 21.35
C LYS A 246 -13.70 -1.74 20.14
N TRP A 247 -12.56 -2.40 20.25
CA TRP A 247 -11.63 -2.61 19.14
C TRP A 247 -12.01 -3.89 18.40
N ASN A 248 -12.72 -3.75 17.31
CA ASN A 248 -13.16 -4.87 16.48
C ASN A 248 -12.70 -4.77 15.02
N TYR A 249 -12.01 -3.69 14.66
CA TYR A 249 -11.38 -3.48 13.34
C TYR A 249 -9.99 -2.89 13.46
N SER A 250 -9.04 -3.44 12.71
CA SER A 250 -7.73 -2.82 12.48
C SER A 250 -7.59 -2.42 11.03
N LEU A 251 -7.12 -1.21 10.78
CA LEU A 251 -6.60 -0.79 9.49
C LEU A 251 -5.09 -0.60 9.60
N ALA A 252 -4.32 -1.15 8.70
CA ALA A 252 -2.87 -1.02 8.73
C ALA A 252 -2.35 -0.51 7.38
N ILE A 253 -1.27 0.26 7.39
CA ILE A 253 -0.63 0.75 6.17
C ILE A 253 0.23 -0.33 5.48
N ASN A 254 0.50 -1.45 6.16
CA ASN A 254 1.29 -2.58 5.70
C ASN A 254 0.88 -3.86 6.41
N ASP A 255 1.01 -5.02 5.76
CA ASP A 255 0.63 -6.34 6.30
C ASP A 255 1.51 -6.80 7.47
N ILE A 256 2.73 -6.29 7.59
CA ILE A 256 3.74 -6.70 8.58
C ILE A 256 3.26 -6.54 10.05
N TYR A 257 2.35 -5.60 10.30
CA TYR A 257 1.77 -5.44 11.63
C TYR A 257 1.03 -6.69 12.08
N PHE A 258 0.32 -7.33 11.16
CA PHE A 258 -0.45 -8.55 11.47
C PHE A 258 0.44 -9.78 11.61
N ASP A 259 1.64 -9.81 11.01
CA ASP A 259 2.63 -10.85 11.27
C ASP A 259 2.99 -10.92 12.77
N GLY A 260 3.15 -9.75 13.41
CA GLY A 260 3.49 -9.67 14.82
C GLY A 260 2.31 -9.78 15.79
N MET A 261 1.05 -9.56 15.34
CA MET A 261 -0.12 -9.57 16.22
C MET A 261 -0.58 -10.97 16.62
N VAL A 262 -0.40 -11.95 15.76
CA VAL A 262 -0.96 -13.32 15.92
C VAL A 262 -0.67 -13.95 17.28
N PRO A 263 0.56 -13.94 17.81
CA PRO A 263 0.82 -14.58 19.12
C PRO A 263 0.01 -13.96 20.26
N ALA A 264 -0.10 -12.64 20.30
CA ALA A 264 -0.83 -11.94 21.35
C ALA A 264 -2.35 -12.14 21.26
N LEU A 265 -2.90 -12.13 20.04
CA LEU A 265 -4.32 -12.40 19.81
C LEU A 265 -4.69 -13.83 20.24
N SER A 266 -3.87 -14.81 19.87
CA SER A 266 -4.06 -16.20 20.26
C SER A 266 -3.98 -16.37 21.79
N ALA A 267 -2.97 -15.77 22.44
CA ALA A 267 -2.80 -15.83 23.90
C ALA A 267 -3.97 -15.17 24.66
N ALA A 268 -4.58 -14.13 24.07
CA ALA A 268 -5.76 -13.46 24.62
C ALA A 268 -7.09 -14.20 24.35
N GLY A 269 -7.06 -15.35 23.66
CA GLY A 269 -8.26 -16.11 23.30
C GLY A 269 -9.14 -15.44 22.26
N ILE A 270 -8.61 -14.48 21.50
CA ILE A 270 -9.32 -13.87 20.38
C ILE A 270 -9.46 -14.93 19.28
N LYS A 271 -10.67 -15.08 18.74
CA LYS A 271 -10.90 -16.02 17.62
C LYS A 271 -10.16 -15.55 16.36
N PRO A 272 -9.57 -16.48 15.57
CA PRO A 272 -8.85 -16.15 14.36
C PRO A 272 -9.69 -15.41 13.32
N THR A 273 -11.03 -15.57 13.33
CA THR A 273 -11.97 -14.93 12.42
C THR A 273 -13.17 -14.37 13.16
N GLY A 274 -13.73 -13.26 12.66
CA GLY A 274 -15.04 -12.73 13.05
C GLY A 274 -15.09 -11.97 14.38
N GLN A 275 -13.99 -11.87 15.12
CA GLN A 275 -13.96 -11.13 16.40
C GLN A 275 -13.19 -9.81 16.28
N LEU A 276 -11.99 -9.86 15.71
CA LEU A 276 -11.18 -8.70 15.33
C LEU A 276 -10.83 -8.83 13.85
N ILE A 277 -11.34 -7.91 13.04
CA ILE A 277 -11.18 -7.89 11.60
C ILE A 277 -9.96 -7.04 11.25
N ASN A 278 -8.96 -7.65 10.65
CA ASN A 278 -7.69 -7.00 10.32
C ASN A 278 -7.56 -6.81 8.80
N ILE A 279 -7.36 -5.56 8.36
CA ILE A 279 -7.35 -5.14 6.97
C ILE A 279 -6.07 -4.34 6.72
N SER A 280 -5.26 -4.75 5.74
CA SER A 280 -4.08 -4.00 5.32
C SER A 280 -4.36 -3.15 4.08
N ALA A 281 -3.92 -1.90 4.09
CA ALA A 281 -3.89 -1.00 2.94
C ALA A 281 -2.55 -1.07 2.15
N GLY A 282 -2.05 -2.27 1.92
CA GLY A 282 -0.80 -2.59 1.21
C GLY A 282 -0.07 -3.73 1.91
N ASP A 283 0.88 -4.40 1.38
CA ASP A 283 1.38 -4.45 0.02
C ASP A 283 0.97 -5.78 -0.63
N GLY A 284 0.27 -6.65 0.13
CA GLY A 284 -0.10 -8.00 -0.31
C GLY A 284 1.07 -8.97 -0.21
N SER A 285 1.69 -9.07 0.98
CA SER A 285 2.78 -10.02 1.21
C SER A 285 2.31 -11.48 1.16
N ILE A 286 3.22 -12.41 0.90
CA ILE A 286 2.93 -13.85 0.89
C ILE A 286 2.31 -14.29 2.22
N SER A 287 2.83 -13.80 3.34
CA SER A 287 2.30 -14.11 4.68
C SER A 287 0.88 -13.58 4.88
N ALA A 288 0.55 -12.39 4.34
CA ALA A 288 -0.81 -11.85 4.36
C ALA A 288 -1.78 -12.75 3.59
N TYR A 289 -1.41 -13.18 2.38
CA TYR A 289 -2.21 -14.11 1.58
C TYR A 289 -2.44 -15.43 2.30
N GLN A 290 -1.41 -15.99 2.95
CA GLN A 290 -1.55 -17.22 3.74
C GLN A 290 -2.53 -17.02 4.90
N ARG A 291 -2.40 -15.92 5.68
CA ARG A 291 -3.33 -15.62 6.78
C ARG A 291 -4.77 -15.46 6.32
N ILE A 292 -5.01 -14.75 5.22
CA ILE A 292 -6.36 -14.57 4.66
C ILE A 292 -6.94 -15.90 4.20
N ARG A 293 -6.16 -16.71 3.48
CA ARG A 293 -6.57 -18.03 2.98
C ARG A 293 -6.94 -18.97 4.12
N ASP A 294 -6.09 -19.03 5.12
CA ASP A 294 -6.22 -19.94 6.25
C ASP A 294 -7.16 -19.39 7.35
N GLY A 295 -7.62 -18.14 7.20
CA GLY A 295 -8.46 -17.47 8.20
C GLY A 295 -7.71 -17.23 9.51
N GLN A 296 -6.46 -16.74 9.44
CA GLN A 296 -5.59 -16.54 10.59
C GLN A 296 -5.37 -15.05 10.87
N TYR A 297 -6.32 -14.42 11.55
CA TYR A 297 -6.22 -13.04 12.04
C TYR A 297 -5.95 -11.96 10.97
N GLN A 298 -6.25 -12.24 9.71
CA GLN A 298 -6.29 -11.23 8.66
C GLN A 298 -7.42 -11.56 7.69
N ASP A 299 -8.28 -10.57 7.43
CA ASP A 299 -9.51 -10.75 6.66
C ASP A 299 -9.39 -10.22 5.24
N ALA A 300 -8.58 -9.17 5.06
CA ALA A 300 -8.40 -8.55 3.77
C ALA A 300 -7.03 -7.86 3.64
N THR A 301 -6.59 -7.70 2.40
CA THR A 301 -5.47 -6.82 2.03
C THR A 301 -5.83 -6.07 0.74
N ILE A 302 -5.32 -4.86 0.61
CA ILE A 302 -5.35 -4.11 -0.64
C ILE A 302 -3.96 -4.28 -1.27
N PRO A 303 -3.73 -5.38 -1.99
CA PRO A 303 -2.41 -5.70 -2.50
C PRO A 303 -2.01 -4.76 -3.63
N GLU A 304 -0.74 -4.47 -3.68
CA GLU A 304 -0.13 -3.89 -4.85
C GLU A 304 0.33 -5.00 -5.81
N PRO A 305 0.18 -4.86 -7.12
CA PRO A 305 0.67 -5.84 -8.07
C PRO A 305 2.19 -5.69 -8.21
N LEU A 306 2.93 -6.22 -7.23
CA LEU A 306 4.34 -5.96 -7.00
C LEU A 306 5.21 -6.30 -8.23
N ASN A 307 4.92 -7.41 -8.90
CA ASN A 307 5.62 -7.76 -10.15
C ASN A 307 5.36 -6.73 -11.25
N LEU A 308 4.11 -6.33 -11.47
CA LEU A 308 3.76 -5.32 -12.48
C LEU A 308 4.42 -3.98 -12.16
N GLN A 309 4.47 -3.57 -10.90
CA GLN A 309 5.17 -2.34 -10.49
C GLN A 309 6.68 -2.44 -10.75
N GLY A 310 7.28 -3.61 -10.54
CA GLY A 310 8.67 -3.87 -10.92
C GLY A 310 8.92 -3.75 -12.44
N TRP A 311 8.01 -4.27 -13.26
CA TRP A 311 8.06 -4.11 -14.70
C TRP A 311 7.87 -2.65 -15.13
N GLN A 312 6.95 -1.94 -14.48
CA GLN A 312 6.76 -0.51 -14.70
C GLN A 312 8.03 0.28 -14.40
N LEU A 313 8.70 0.02 -13.27
CA LEU A 313 9.96 0.69 -12.92
C LEU A 313 11.03 0.50 -13.99
N VAL A 314 11.16 -0.70 -14.56
CA VAL A 314 12.13 -0.95 -15.66
C VAL A 314 11.75 -0.22 -16.93
N ASP A 315 10.44 -0.16 -17.27
CA ASP A 315 9.97 0.65 -18.42
C ASP A 315 10.25 2.13 -18.20
N GLU A 316 10.02 2.64 -17.00
CA GLU A 316 10.28 4.04 -16.67
C GLU A 316 11.77 4.38 -16.72
N ILE A 317 12.65 3.47 -16.29
CA ILE A 317 14.11 3.64 -16.50
C ILE A 317 14.42 3.68 -17.99
N ASN A 318 13.85 2.78 -18.80
CA ASN A 318 14.08 2.75 -20.25
C ASN A 318 13.61 4.05 -20.92
N ARG A 319 12.46 4.61 -20.49
CA ARG A 319 11.98 5.92 -20.92
C ARG A 319 12.95 7.05 -20.57
N ALA A 320 13.43 7.09 -19.33
CA ALA A 320 14.39 8.08 -18.88
C ALA A 320 15.69 8.03 -19.70
N LEU A 321 16.24 6.83 -19.93
CA LEU A 321 17.45 6.62 -20.73
C LEU A 321 17.26 7.02 -22.22
N ALA A 322 16.03 6.96 -22.74
CA ALA A 322 15.67 7.40 -24.08
C ALA A 322 15.26 8.89 -24.16
N GLY A 323 15.35 9.66 -23.06
CA GLY A 323 14.95 11.06 -23.02
C GLY A 323 13.44 11.29 -23.15
N GLN A 324 12.62 10.26 -22.94
CA GLN A 324 11.16 10.37 -22.94
C GLN A 324 10.62 10.80 -21.58
N LYS A 325 9.36 11.23 -21.54
CA LYS A 325 8.64 11.52 -20.30
C LYS A 325 8.19 10.22 -19.60
N PRO A 326 7.95 10.23 -18.28
CA PRO A 326 7.30 9.13 -17.60
C PRO A 326 5.97 8.74 -18.25
N SER A 327 5.58 7.47 -18.13
CA SER A 327 4.29 6.99 -18.63
C SER A 327 3.10 7.58 -17.88
N ASN A 328 3.32 8.01 -16.64
CA ASN A 328 2.28 8.43 -15.68
C ASN A 328 1.21 7.33 -15.45
N TYR A 329 1.57 6.08 -15.68
CA TYR A 329 0.66 4.97 -15.42
C TYR A 329 0.43 4.83 -13.91
N SER A 330 -0.84 4.79 -13.54
CA SER A 330 -1.29 4.50 -12.18
C SER A 330 -2.10 3.20 -12.19
N ILE A 331 -1.65 2.24 -11.41
CA ILE A 331 -2.28 0.92 -11.35
C ILE A 331 -3.55 1.03 -10.51
N PRO A 332 -4.70 0.48 -10.99
CA PRO A 332 -5.93 0.45 -10.21
C PRO A 332 -5.80 -0.33 -8.90
N VAL A 333 -6.49 0.15 -7.88
CA VAL A 333 -6.58 -0.53 -6.58
C VAL A 333 -7.40 -1.81 -6.72
N HIS A 334 -6.95 -2.86 -6.03
CA HIS A 334 -7.64 -4.13 -5.91
C HIS A 334 -7.81 -4.51 -4.44
N LEU A 335 -8.89 -5.21 -4.10
CA LEU A 335 -9.16 -5.70 -2.75
C LEU A 335 -9.22 -7.23 -2.78
N VAL A 336 -8.39 -7.86 -1.96
CA VAL A 336 -8.35 -9.31 -1.80
C VAL A 336 -8.88 -9.71 -0.43
N THR A 337 -9.81 -10.63 -0.45
CA THR A 337 -10.45 -11.26 0.70
C THR A 337 -10.43 -12.78 0.52
N LYS A 338 -10.88 -13.52 1.51
CA LYS A 338 -11.03 -14.98 1.37
C LYS A 338 -11.91 -15.40 0.19
N ALA A 339 -12.86 -14.55 -0.24
CA ALA A 339 -13.80 -14.88 -1.31
C ALA A 339 -13.14 -14.92 -2.70
N ASN A 340 -12.16 -14.05 -2.98
CA ASN A 340 -11.51 -13.93 -4.30
C ASN A 340 -10.03 -14.34 -4.32
N ILE A 341 -9.44 -14.68 -3.18
CA ILE A 341 -8.00 -14.93 -3.04
C ILE A 341 -7.48 -16.04 -3.96
N ASN A 342 -8.30 -17.05 -4.27
CA ASN A 342 -7.88 -18.15 -5.16
C ASN A 342 -7.70 -17.68 -6.60
N ALA A 343 -8.51 -16.72 -7.05
CA ALA A 343 -8.38 -16.10 -8.38
C ALA A 343 -7.28 -15.03 -8.40
N ASP A 344 -7.13 -14.28 -7.29
CA ASP A 344 -6.30 -13.08 -7.25
C ASP A 344 -4.91 -13.29 -6.60
N GLY A 345 -4.61 -14.45 -6.08
CA GLY A 345 -3.31 -14.80 -5.50
C GLY A 345 -2.76 -16.13 -6.01
N GLY A 346 -3.66 -17.03 -6.39
CA GLY A 346 -3.31 -18.38 -6.83
C GLY A 346 -2.43 -19.10 -5.81
N ASP A 347 -1.71 -20.10 -6.28
CA ASP A 347 -0.80 -20.90 -5.44
C ASP A 347 0.45 -20.11 -4.98
N LYS A 348 0.75 -18.99 -5.61
CA LYS A 348 1.91 -18.16 -5.30
C LYS A 348 1.68 -17.22 -4.12
N ASN A 349 0.45 -17.08 -3.63
CA ASN A 349 0.09 -16.13 -2.59
C ASN A 349 0.58 -14.70 -2.90
N LEU A 350 0.37 -14.25 -4.14
CA LEU A 350 0.82 -12.95 -4.63
C LEU A 350 -0.17 -12.42 -5.65
N PHE A 351 -0.59 -11.14 -5.50
CA PHE A 351 -1.40 -10.50 -6.52
C PHE A 351 -0.56 -10.20 -7.77
N ASP A 352 -0.80 -10.96 -8.81
CA ASP A 352 -0.20 -10.76 -10.13
C ASP A 352 -1.31 -10.80 -11.18
N PRO A 353 -1.86 -9.64 -11.58
CA PRO A 353 -3.08 -9.56 -12.37
C PRO A 353 -2.93 -10.26 -13.72
N GLN A 354 -3.93 -11.08 -14.07
CA GLN A 354 -3.98 -11.85 -15.32
C GLN A 354 -4.45 -10.95 -16.48
N ASN A 355 -3.79 -9.81 -16.67
CA ASN A 355 -4.13 -8.77 -17.62
C ASN A 355 -3.13 -8.63 -18.78
N ASN A 356 -2.24 -9.61 -18.91
CA ASN A 356 -1.25 -9.72 -19.99
C ASN A 356 -0.20 -8.59 -20.07
N TYR A 357 0.05 -7.85 -18.98
CA TYR A 357 0.98 -6.72 -18.96
C TYR A 357 2.40 -7.08 -19.41
N ARG A 358 2.88 -8.30 -19.11
CA ARG A 358 4.20 -8.76 -19.52
C ARG A 358 4.37 -8.79 -21.03
N ALA A 359 3.34 -9.22 -21.76
CA ALA A 359 3.36 -9.21 -23.22
C ALA A 359 3.30 -7.78 -23.77
N GLU A 360 2.53 -6.88 -23.14
CA GLU A 360 2.49 -5.48 -23.56
C GLU A 360 3.85 -4.79 -23.39
N TYR A 361 4.52 -4.96 -22.24
CA TYR A 361 5.87 -4.41 -22.06
C TYR A 361 6.90 -5.03 -23.02
N ARG A 362 6.86 -6.37 -23.25
CA ARG A 362 7.72 -7.01 -24.25
C ARG A 362 7.52 -6.41 -25.63
N LYS A 363 6.29 -6.21 -26.06
CA LYS A 363 5.95 -5.57 -27.35
C LYS A 363 6.51 -4.14 -27.43
N ILE A 364 6.38 -3.34 -26.37
CA ILE A 364 6.95 -1.98 -26.31
C ILE A 364 8.46 -2.04 -26.50
N TRP A 365 9.15 -2.92 -25.76
CA TRP A 365 10.61 -3.04 -25.78
C TRP A 365 11.16 -3.74 -27.04
N GLY A 366 10.29 -4.40 -27.81
CA GLY A 366 10.69 -5.20 -28.99
C GLY A 366 11.38 -6.49 -28.59
N LYS A 367 10.88 -7.18 -27.55
CA LYS A 367 11.39 -8.44 -27.00
C LYS A 367 10.40 -9.58 -27.16
#